data_73a41faabb945decf03da3c02fee4533
#
_entry.id   73a41faabb945decf03da3c02fee4533
#
_cell.length_a   1.000
_cell.length_b   1.000
_cell.length_c   1.000
_cell.angle_alpha   90.00
_cell.angle_beta   90.00
_cell.angle_gamma   90.00
#
_symmetry.space_group_name_H-M   'P 1'
#
loop_
_entity.id
_entity.type
_entity.pdbx_description
1 polymer ?
#
loop_
_entity_poly.entity_id
_entity_poly.type
_entity_poly.pdbx_seq_one_letter_code
_entity_poly.pdbx_strand_id
1 'polypeptide(L)'
;QTCALPISVNNQDITKIKDKDFADFRRENLGFIFQDFNLLDTLTIEENISLSLVINKRNPADIEKRVHAIADKLGIRDILSKFPYEVSGGQKQRCACARALINEPKLILADEPTGALDSKASRLLLETMADINKKMQATILMVTHDPFSASFCERILFLKDGKIFNEIFRGEKSRKDFLLISDIVS
;
A
#
# COMPACT_ATOMS: atom_id res chain seq x y z
N GLN A 1 7.60 -16.93 27.47
CA GLN A 1 6.36 -16.45 26.82
C GLN A 1 6.52 -14.95 26.65
N THR A 2 6.88 -14.51 25.46
CA THR A 2 6.79 -13.11 25.07
C THR A 2 5.30 -12.76 25.06
N CYS A 3 4.89 -11.95 26.02
CA CYS A 3 3.54 -11.40 26.07
C CYS A 3 3.43 -10.39 24.92
N ALA A 4 3.12 -10.89 23.72
CA ALA A 4 2.84 -10.01 22.60
C ALA A 4 1.56 -9.23 22.94
N LEU A 5 1.64 -7.91 22.85
CA LEU A 5 0.46 -7.06 22.97
C LEU A 5 -0.54 -7.45 21.87
N PRO A 6 -1.84 -7.46 22.17
CA PRO A 6 -2.85 -7.80 21.16
C PRO A 6 -2.78 -6.77 20.01
N ILE A 7 -2.70 -7.28 18.80
CA ILE A 7 -2.77 -6.48 17.57
C ILE A 7 -4.11 -6.77 16.93
N SER A 8 -4.93 -5.74 16.76
CA SER A 8 -6.27 -5.89 16.19
C SER A 8 -6.37 -5.21 14.83
N VAL A 9 -6.90 -5.92 13.85
CA VAL A 9 -7.25 -5.39 12.53
C VAL A 9 -8.76 -5.60 12.34
N ASN A 10 -9.50 -4.54 12.11
CA ASN A 10 -10.95 -4.58 11.96
C ASN A 10 -11.67 -5.29 13.13
N ASN A 11 -11.27 -4.94 14.38
CA ASN A 11 -11.76 -5.54 15.63
C ASN A 11 -11.44 -7.04 15.83
N GLN A 12 -10.64 -7.63 14.96
CA GLN A 12 -10.17 -9.00 15.10
C GLN A 12 -8.74 -9.02 15.63
N ASP A 13 -8.53 -9.69 16.77
CA ASP A 13 -7.21 -9.91 17.35
C ASP A 13 -6.44 -10.92 16.49
N ILE A 14 -5.43 -10.43 15.75
CA ILE A 14 -4.66 -11.26 14.81
C ILE A 14 -3.74 -12.25 15.53
N THR A 15 -3.41 -12.02 16.81
CA THR A 15 -2.57 -12.94 17.60
C THR A 15 -3.31 -14.23 17.96
N LYS A 16 -4.64 -14.27 17.78
CA LYS A 16 -5.50 -15.42 18.07
C LYS A 16 -5.92 -16.20 16.82
N ILE A 17 -5.53 -15.71 15.62
CA ILE A 17 -5.84 -16.41 14.38
C ILE A 17 -5.01 -17.70 14.30
N LYS A 18 -5.64 -18.80 14.00
CA LYS A 18 -4.96 -20.09 13.81
C LYS A 18 -4.12 -20.05 12.53
N ASP A 19 -2.96 -20.71 12.53
CA ASP A 19 -2.02 -20.72 11.39
C ASP A 19 -2.69 -21.10 10.08
N LYS A 20 -3.61 -22.06 10.10
CA LYS A 20 -4.35 -22.51 8.92
C LYS A 20 -5.25 -21.42 8.31
N ASP A 21 -5.76 -20.50 9.12
CA ASP A 21 -6.71 -19.45 8.73
C ASP A 21 -5.98 -18.11 8.45
N PHE A 22 -4.67 -18.03 8.81
CA PHE A 22 -3.90 -16.81 8.71
C PHE A 22 -3.61 -16.39 7.26
N ALA A 23 -3.47 -17.36 6.36
CA ALA A 23 -3.27 -17.08 4.94
C ALA A 23 -4.51 -16.43 4.29
N ASP A 24 -5.69 -16.90 4.65
CA ASP A 24 -6.97 -16.34 4.17
C ASP A 24 -7.18 -14.93 4.77
N PHE A 25 -6.94 -14.78 6.08
CA PHE A 25 -7.00 -13.48 6.72
C PHE A 25 -6.10 -12.43 6.04
N ARG A 26 -4.83 -12.77 5.76
CA ARG A 26 -3.90 -11.87 5.07
C ARG A 26 -4.42 -11.46 3.70
N ARG A 27 -4.90 -12.42 2.93
CA ARG A 27 -5.38 -12.22 1.56
C ARG A 27 -6.61 -11.31 1.51
N GLU A 28 -7.49 -11.41 2.49
CA GLU A 28 -8.74 -10.68 2.54
C GLU A 28 -8.62 -9.29 3.17
N ASN A 29 -7.72 -9.14 4.15
CA ASN A 29 -7.68 -7.95 4.99
C ASN A 29 -6.44 -7.09 4.82
N LEU A 30 -5.33 -7.64 4.28
CA LEU A 30 -4.06 -6.95 4.17
C LEU A 30 -3.66 -6.71 2.71
N GLY A 31 -3.18 -5.51 2.44
CA GLY A 31 -2.46 -5.17 1.21
C GLY A 31 -0.99 -4.91 1.54
N PHE A 32 -0.07 -5.34 0.66
CA PHE A 32 1.36 -5.12 0.84
C PHE A 32 1.94 -4.39 -0.36
N ILE A 33 2.66 -3.30 -0.10
CA ILE A 33 3.42 -2.54 -1.09
C ILE A 33 4.87 -2.56 -0.63
N PHE A 34 5.74 -3.22 -1.41
CA PHE A 34 7.16 -3.39 -1.10
C PHE A 34 8.00 -2.45 -1.96
N GLN A 35 9.18 -2.11 -1.49
CA GLN A 35 10.18 -1.34 -2.22
C GLN A 35 10.60 -2.05 -3.52
N ASP A 36 10.82 -3.37 -3.49
CA ASP A 36 11.26 -4.19 -4.61
C ASP A 36 10.12 -4.70 -5.52
N PHE A 37 8.93 -4.08 -5.44
CA PHE A 37 7.74 -4.40 -6.23
C PHE A 37 7.18 -5.81 -6.03
N ASN A 38 8.03 -6.84 -5.94
CA ASN A 38 7.69 -8.27 -5.81
C ASN A 38 6.65 -8.73 -6.84
N LEU A 39 6.82 -8.31 -8.10
CA LEU A 39 6.01 -8.79 -9.22
C LEU A 39 6.54 -10.13 -9.72
N LEU A 40 5.63 -10.95 -10.24
CA LEU A 40 5.98 -12.21 -10.90
C LEU A 40 6.28 -11.93 -12.37
N ASP A 41 7.54 -12.12 -12.77
CA ASP A 41 8.01 -11.82 -14.14
C ASP A 41 7.42 -12.75 -15.21
N THR A 42 6.87 -13.89 -14.80
CA THR A 42 6.17 -14.84 -15.67
C THR A 42 4.71 -14.49 -15.96
N LEU A 43 4.19 -13.50 -15.28
CA LEU A 43 2.82 -13.00 -15.42
C LEU A 43 2.82 -11.59 -16.01
N THR A 44 1.80 -11.28 -16.81
CA THR A 44 1.54 -9.92 -17.28
C THR A 44 1.22 -8.97 -16.12
N ILE A 45 1.19 -7.67 -16.37
CA ILE A 45 0.76 -6.67 -15.38
C ILE A 45 -0.69 -6.95 -14.93
N GLU A 46 -1.58 -7.29 -15.86
CA GLU A 46 -2.96 -7.65 -15.55
C GLU A 46 -3.06 -8.88 -14.65
N GLU A 47 -2.32 -9.93 -14.97
CA GLU A 47 -2.28 -11.17 -14.18
C GLU A 47 -1.67 -10.96 -12.79
N ASN A 48 -0.60 -10.14 -12.68
CA ASN A 48 -0.05 -9.74 -11.39
C ASN A 48 -1.08 -9.03 -10.51
N ILE A 49 -1.86 -8.12 -11.08
CA ILE A 49 -2.90 -7.38 -10.36
C ILE A 49 -4.05 -8.31 -9.94
N SER A 50 -4.51 -9.16 -10.86
CA SER A 50 -5.68 -10.02 -10.66
C SER A 50 -5.42 -11.26 -9.79
N LEU A 51 -4.16 -11.61 -9.56
CA LEU A 51 -3.74 -12.88 -8.95
C LEU A 51 -4.52 -13.24 -7.67
N SER A 52 -4.69 -12.29 -6.77
CA SER A 52 -5.40 -12.51 -5.51
C SER A 52 -6.90 -12.77 -5.70
N LEU A 53 -7.52 -12.13 -6.70
CA LEU A 53 -8.93 -12.35 -7.04
C LEU A 53 -9.14 -13.73 -7.69
N VAL A 54 -8.20 -14.15 -8.53
CA VAL A 54 -8.20 -15.48 -9.18
C VAL A 54 -8.08 -16.58 -8.11
N ILE A 55 -7.14 -16.45 -7.18
CA ILE A 55 -6.97 -17.39 -6.07
C ILE A 55 -8.25 -17.47 -5.22
N ASN A 56 -8.95 -16.34 -5.02
CA ASN A 56 -10.22 -16.27 -4.31
C ASN A 56 -11.43 -16.76 -5.15
N LYS A 57 -11.19 -17.30 -6.35
CA LYS A 57 -12.22 -17.83 -7.26
C LYS A 57 -13.34 -16.83 -7.57
N ARG A 58 -13.01 -15.54 -7.70
CA ARG A 58 -13.97 -14.50 -8.09
C ARG A 58 -14.41 -14.70 -9.54
N ASN A 59 -15.57 -14.16 -9.88
CA ASN A 59 -16.10 -14.23 -11.24
C ASN A 59 -15.15 -13.50 -12.22
N PRO A 60 -14.75 -14.09 -13.36
CA PRO A 60 -13.85 -13.50 -14.34
C PRO A 60 -14.28 -12.09 -14.82
N ALA A 61 -15.56 -11.87 -15.07
CA ALA A 61 -16.07 -10.57 -15.49
C ALA A 61 -15.95 -9.49 -14.41
N ASP A 62 -16.05 -9.87 -13.11
CA ASP A 62 -15.80 -8.95 -12.00
C ASP A 62 -14.30 -8.66 -11.84
N ILE A 63 -13.45 -9.65 -12.06
CA ILE A 63 -11.99 -9.49 -12.05
C ILE A 63 -11.56 -8.46 -13.10
N GLU A 64 -11.95 -8.64 -14.35
CA GLU A 64 -11.63 -7.72 -15.46
C GLU A 64 -12.07 -6.29 -15.14
N LYS A 65 -13.31 -6.11 -14.70
CA LYS A 65 -13.85 -4.80 -14.33
C LYS A 65 -13.03 -4.12 -13.22
N ARG A 66 -12.65 -4.87 -12.17
CA ARG A 66 -11.85 -4.35 -11.04
C ARG A 66 -10.43 -4.00 -11.48
N VAL A 67 -9.78 -4.87 -12.25
CA VAL A 67 -8.43 -4.62 -12.77
C VAL A 67 -8.42 -3.36 -13.62
N HIS A 68 -9.36 -3.24 -14.52
CA HIS A 68 -9.50 -2.06 -15.37
C HIS A 68 -9.72 -0.78 -14.55
N ALA A 69 -10.60 -0.81 -13.57
CA ALA A 69 -10.89 0.36 -12.73
C ALA A 69 -9.68 0.81 -11.89
N ILE A 70 -8.90 -0.12 -11.34
CA ILE A 70 -7.70 0.24 -10.56
C ILE A 70 -6.55 0.68 -11.48
N ALA A 71 -6.41 0.05 -12.65
CA ALA A 71 -5.40 0.41 -13.63
C ALA A 71 -5.61 1.82 -14.18
N ASP A 72 -6.86 2.21 -14.45
CA ASP A 72 -7.21 3.58 -14.86
C ASP A 72 -6.83 4.61 -13.78
N LYS A 73 -7.16 4.33 -12.50
CA LYS A 73 -6.81 5.22 -11.38
C LYS A 73 -5.31 5.42 -11.23
N LEU A 74 -4.51 4.39 -11.51
CA LEU A 74 -3.06 4.41 -11.36
C LEU A 74 -2.31 4.76 -12.65
N GLY A 75 -3.02 5.00 -13.75
CA GLY A 75 -2.42 5.36 -15.05
C GLY A 75 -1.52 4.26 -15.60
N ILE A 76 -1.97 3.00 -15.54
CA ILE A 76 -1.26 1.81 -16.05
C ILE A 76 -2.13 0.94 -16.97
N ARG A 77 -3.25 1.49 -17.48
CA ARG A 77 -4.18 0.76 -18.32
C ARG A 77 -3.54 0.28 -19.63
N ASP A 78 -2.70 1.10 -20.20
CA ASP A 78 -2.01 0.89 -21.47
C ASP A 78 -0.92 -0.18 -21.45
N ILE A 79 -0.54 -0.65 -20.25
CA ILE A 79 0.52 -1.63 -20.05
C ILE A 79 0.02 -2.96 -19.49
N LEU A 80 -1.29 -3.17 -19.35
CA LEU A 80 -1.86 -4.37 -18.72
C LEU A 80 -1.41 -5.67 -19.39
N SER A 81 -1.24 -5.69 -20.71
CA SER A 81 -0.78 -6.86 -21.49
C SER A 81 0.73 -7.08 -21.46
N LYS A 82 1.52 -6.14 -20.91
CA LYS A 82 2.98 -6.25 -20.84
C LYS A 82 3.43 -7.08 -19.66
N PHE A 83 4.65 -7.59 -19.74
CA PHE A 83 5.33 -8.24 -18.63
C PHE A 83 6.14 -7.24 -17.79
N PRO A 84 6.45 -7.55 -16.51
CA PRO A 84 7.21 -6.65 -15.64
C PRO A 84 8.54 -6.17 -16.21
N TYR A 85 9.26 -7.02 -16.96
CA TYR A 85 10.54 -6.65 -17.60
C TYR A 85 10.41 -5.67 -18.77
N GLU A 86 9.19 -5.45 -19.30
CA GLU A 86 8.91 -4.54 -20.42
C GLU A 86 8.50 -3.12 -19.96
N VAL A 87 8.40 -2.89 -18.66
CA VAL A 87 7.88 -1.64 -18.10
C VAL A 87 8.88 -0.96 -17.18
N SER A 88 8.73 0.36 -16.99
CA SER A 88 9.61 1.14 -16.11
C SER A 88 9.42 0.80 -14.63
N GLY A 89 10.41 1.14 -13.79
CA GLY A 89 10.32 0.97 -12.33
C GLY A 89 9.07 1.64 -11.74
N GLY A 90 8.75 2.85 -12.18
CA GLY A 90 7.54 3.55 -11.75
C GLY A 90 6.23 2.85 -12.15
N GLN A 91 6.20 2.21 -13.33
CA GLN A 91 5.07 1.39 -13.77
C GLN A 91 4.96 0.10 -12.94
N LYS A 92 6.09 -0.56 -12.64
CA LYS A 92 6.13 -1.71 -11.73
C LYS A 92 5.57 -1.38 -10.35
N GLN A 93 5.97 -0.23 -9.79
CA GLN A 93 5.48 0.20 -8.47
C GLN A 93 3.98 0.45 -8.48
N ARG A 94 3.45 1.12 -9.52
CA ARG A 94 2.00 1.32 -9.65
C ARG A 94 1.25 -0.01 -9.83
N CYS A 95 1.84 -0.99 -10.53
CA CYS A 95 1.31 -2.34 -10.61
C CYS A 95 1.27 -3.03 -9.23
N ALA A 96 2.37 -2.94 -8.45
CA ALA A 96 2.42 -3.48 -7.09
C ALA A 96 1.36 -2.83 -6.18
N CYS A 97 1.14 -1.53 -6.32
CA CYS A 97 0.05 -0.83 -5.63
C CYS A 97 -1.33 -1.31 -6.08
N ALA A 98 -1.57 -1.46 -7.39
CA ALA A 98 -2.82 -2.00 -7.91
C ALA A 98 -3.12 -3.38 -7.32
N ARG A 99 -2.11 -4.27 -7.31
CA ARG A 99 -2.21 -5.61 -6.70
C ARG A 99 -2.55 -5.57 -5.21
N ALA A 100 -1.94 -4.65 -4.46
CA ALA A 100 -2.21 -4.50 -3.04
C ALA A 100 -3.64 -4.01 -2.75
N LEU A 101 -4.21 -3.24 -3.66
CA LEU A 101 -5.48 -2.53 -3.49
C LEU A 101 -6.69 -3.26 -4.07
N ILE A 102 -6.47 -4.22 -4.98
CA ILE A 102 -7.55 -4.85 -5.76
C ILE A 102 -8.59 -5.59 -4.91
N ASN A 103 -8.19 -6.10 -3.73
CA ASN A 103 -9.05 -6.77 -2.76
C ASN A 103 -9.74 -5.82 -1.78
N GLU A 104 -9.54 -4.51 -1.90
CA GLU A 104 -10.09 -3.51 -0.96
C GLU A 104 -9.72 -3.82 0.51
N PRO A 105 -8.41 -3.97 0.81
CA PRO A 105 -7.97 -4.39 2.13
C PRO A 105 -8.32 -3.37 3.20
N LYS A 106 -8.43 -3.82 4.46
CA LYS A 106 -8.67 -2.95 5.62
C LYS A 106 -7.39 -2.29 6.13
N LEU A 107 -6.25 -2.93 5.92
CA LEU A 107 -4.93 -2.42 6.29
C LEU A 107 -3.97 -2.61 5.11
N ILE A 108 -3.31 -1.53 4.74
CA ILE A 108 -2.24 -1.52 3.74
C ILE A 108 -0.92 -1.26 4.46
N LEU A 109 0.03 -2.16 4.27
CA LEU A 109 1.40 -2.04 4.76
C LEU A 109 2.29 -1.63 3.59
N ALA A 110 2.88 -0.44 3.66
CA ALA A 110 3.71 0.12 2.62
C ALA A 110 5.13 0.36 3.16
N ASP A 111 6.10 -0.31 2.57
CA ASP A 111 7.52 -0.20 2.92
C ASP A 111 8.24 0.55 1.80
N GLU A 112 8.67 1.79 2.10
CA GLU A 112 9.33 2.71 1.16
C GLU A 112 8.66 2.77 -0.22
N PRO A 113 7.34 3.03 -0.31
CA PRO A 113 6.59 2.85 -1.54
C PRO A 113 7.03 3.78 -2.68
N THR A 114 7.78 4.83 -2.37
CA THR A 114 8.28 5.83 -3.32
C THR A 114 9.77 5.68 -3.62
N GLY A 115 10.49 4.78 -2.97
CA GLY A 115 11.96 4.69 -3.02
C GLY A 115 12.56 4.46 -4.41
N ALA A 116 11.80 3.86 -5.34
CA ALA A 116 12.23 3.61 -6.72
C ALA A 116 11.60 4.56 -7.76
N LEU A 117 10.95 5.67 -7.31
CA LEU A 117 10.17 6.55 -8.17
C LEU A 117 10.82 7.93 -8.31
N ASP A 118 10.64 8.56 -9.47
CA ASP A 118 10.86 10.01 -9.61
C ASP A 118 9.81 10.81 -8.85
N SER A 119 10.08 12.11 -8.64
CA SER A 119 9.22 12.99 -7.84
C SER A 119 7.78 13.10 -8.36
N LYS A 120 7.56 13.01 -9.68
CA LYS A 120 6.23 13.09 -10.29
C LYS A 120 5.45 11.80 -10.05
N ALA A 121 6.09 10.65 -10.25
CA ALA A 121 5.51 9.33 -10.00
C ALA A 121 5.24 9.12 -8.50
N SER A 122 6.15 9.55 -7.62
CA SER A 122 5.98 9.53 -6.16
C SER A 122 4.74 10.31 -5.73
N ARG A 123 4.60 11.55 -6.23
CA ARG A 123 3.41 12.37 -5.93
C ARG A 123 2.12 11.71 -6.37
N LEU A 124 2.04 11.21 -7.61
CA LEU A 124 0.86 10.53 -8.14
C LEU A 124 0.49 9.32 -7.30
N LEU A 125 1.48 8.52 -6.90
CA LEU A 125 1.27 7.35 -6.06
C LEU A 125 0.69 7.75 -4.69
N LEU A 126 1.32 8.71 -4.00
CA LEU A 126 0.89 9.16 -2.67
C LEU A 126 -0.49 9.82 -2.70
N GLU A 127 -0.81 10.61 -3.73
CA GLU A 127 -2.14 11.17 -3.95
C GLU A 127 -3.18 10.05 -4.16
N THR A 128 -2.84 9.02 -4.94
CA THR A 128 -3.72 7.87 -5.14
C THR A 128 -3.94 7.09 -3.84
N MET A 129 -2.88 6.86 -3.05
CA MET A 129 -3.00 6.21 -1.74
C MET A 129 -3.87 7.02 -0.78
N ALA A 130 -3.69 8.34 -0.72
CA ALA A 130 -4.51 9.23 0.10
C ALA A 130 -6.00 9.23 -0.34
N ASP A 131 -6.26 9.20 -1.63
CA ASP A 131 -7.61 9.10 -2.18
C ASP A 131 -8.29 7.77 -1.82
N ILE A 132 -7.53 6.67 -1.90
CA ILE A 132 -8.01 5.33 -1.54
C ILE A 132 -8.30 5.26 -0.04
N ASN A 133 -7.41 5.75 0.82
CA ASN A 133 -7.64 5.85 2.26
C ASN A 133 -8.97 6.54 2.55
N LYS A 134 -9.24 7.70 1.94
CA LYS A 134 -10.48 8.46 2.14
C LYS A 134 -11.72 7.75 1.62
N LYS A 135 -11.65 7.14 0.41
CA LYS A 135 -12.80 6.52 -0.26
C LYS A 135 -13.15 5.14 0.29
N MET A 136 -12.14 4.37 0.67
CA MET A 136 -12.30 2.99 1.13
C MET A 136 -12.19 2.86 2.65
N GLN A 137 -11.82 3.94 3.34
CA GLN A 137 -11.54 3.95 4.80
C GLN A 137 -10.55 2.85 5.22
N ALA A 138 -9.64 2.49 4.32
CA ALA A 138 -8.56 1.56 4.62
C ALA A 138 -7.46 2.28 5.40
N THR A 139 -6.99 1.67 6.48
CA THR A 139 -5.82 2.19 7.20
C THR A 139 -4.56 1.93 6.37
N ILE A 140 -3.70 2.94 6.22
CA ILE A 140 -2.40 2.78 5.56
C ILE A 140 -1.31 3.01 6.60
N LEU A 141 -0.50 1.99 6.83
CA LEU A 141 0.73 2.08 7.63
C LEU A 141 1.91 2.10 6.67
N MET A 142 2.57 3.26 6.59
CA MET A 142 3.71 3.47 5.71
C MET A 142 4.99 3.62 6.53
N VAL A 143 6.02 2.88 6.15
CA VAL A 143 7.40 3.09 6.62
C VAL A 143 8.13 3.89 5.56
N THR A 144 8.74 5.00 5.95
CA THR A 144 9.55 5.83 5.05
C THR A 144 10.52 6.70 5.85
N HIS A 145 11.64 7.03 5.23
CA HIS A 145 12.59 8.03 5.72
C HIS A 145 12.47 9.36 4.93
N ASP A 146 11.56 9.42 3.95
CA ASP A 146 11.35 10.61 3.12
C ASP A 146 10.28 11.52 3.74
N PRO A 147 10.62 12.74 4.17
CA PRO A 147 9.68 13.71 4.75
C PRO A 147 8.54 14.07 3.79
N PHE A 148 8.82 14.12 2.48
CA PHE A 148 7.78 14.38 1.49
C PHE A 148 6.69 13.32 1.52
N SER A 149 7.07 12.04 1.53
CA SER A 149 6.13 10.91 1.65
C SER A 149 5.37 10.95 2.97
N ALA A 150 6.07 11.20 4.08
CA ALA A 150 5.47 11.33 5.41
C ALA A 150 4.43 12.46 5.48
N SER A 151 4.61 13.55 4.72
CA SER A 151 3.67 14.68 4.70
C SER A 151 2.27 14.34 4.17
N PHE A 152 2.10 13.20 3.51
CA PHE A 152 0.79 12.69 3.05
C PHE A 152 0.02 11.98 4.16
N CYS A 153 0.69 11.58 5.25
CA CYS A 153 0.07 10.91 6.38
C CYS A 153 -0.72 11.90 7.26
N GLU A 154 -1.67 11.38 8.02
CA GLU A 154 -2.40 12.15 9.03
C GLU A 154 -1.66 12.12 10.38
N ARG A 155 -0.86 11.06 10.61
CA ARG A 155 -0.11 10.81 11.83
C ARG A 155 1.27 10.28 11.47
N ILE A 156 2.32 10.81 12.08
CA ILE A 156 3.70 10.36 11.93
C ILE A 156 4.22 9.93 13.29
N LEU A 157 4.78 8.73 13.34
CA LEU A 157 5.47 8.18 14.50
C LEU A 157 6.96 8.14 14.20
N PHE A 158 7.77 8.77 15.04
CA PHE A 158 9.23 8.74 14.92
C PHE A 158 9.76 7.59 15.79
N LEU A 159 10.50 6.69 15.14
CA LEU A 159 11.11 5.54 15.77
C LEU A 159 12.61 5.78 15.95
N LYS A 160 13.11 5.57 17.16
CA LYS A 160 14.54 5.59 17.48
C LYS A 160 14.86 4.44 18.43
N ASP A 161 15.89 3.66 18.12
CA ASP A 161 16.34 2.51 18.92
C ASP A 161 15.20 1.54 19.31
N GLY A 162 14.29 1.28 18.35
CA GLY A 162 13.16 0.37 18.53
C GLY A 162 12.02 0.91 19.41
N LYS A 163 12.04 2.20 19.74
CA LYS A 163 11.01 2.85 20.58
C LYS A 163 10.40 4.04 19.85
N ILE A 164 9.14 4.32 20.15
CA ILE A 164 8.50 5.56 19.70
C ILE A 164 9.13 6.72 20.48
N PHE A 165 9.84 7.58 19.78
CA PHE A 165 10.54 8.73 20.35
C PHE A 165 9.66 9.98 20.30
N ASN A 166 8.89 10.17 19.22
CA ASN A 166 8.01 11.32 19.04
C ASN A 166 6.82 10.94 18.17
N GLU A 167 5.79 11.79 18.23
CA GLU A 167 4.55 11.63 17.46
C GLU A 167 4.00 13.00 17.08
N ILE A 168 3.61 13.16 15.83
CA ILE A 168 2.94 14.37 15.36
C ILE A 168 1.67 14.03 14.57
N PHE A 169 0.66 14.89 14.72
CA PHE A 169 -0.60 14.84 13.99
C PHE A 169 -0.68 16.03 13.04
N ARG A 170 -1.12 15.79 11.81
CA ARG A 170 -1.34 16.86 10.85
C ARG A 170 -2.48 17.77 11.27
N GLY A 171 -3.61 17.23 11.75
CA GLY A 171 -4.80 17.99 12.08
C GLY A 171 -5.28 18.81 10.88
N GLU A 172 -5.59 20.11 11.12
CA GLU A 172 -6.04 21.06 10.10
C GLU A 172 -4.88 21.71 9.30
N LYS A 173 -3.61 21.37 9.61
CA LYS A 173 -2.45 21.97 8.93
C LYS A 173 -2.42 21.59 7.45
N SER A 174 -1.95 22.53 6.63
CA SER A 174 -1.67 22.23 5.23
C SER A 174 -0.55 21.19 5.14
N ARG A 175 -0.50 20.44 4.03
CA ARG A 175 0.58 19.48 3.77
C ARG A 175 1.97 20.13 3.77
N LYS A 176 2.06 21.39 3.29
CA LYS A 176 3.31 22.14 3.26
C LYS A 176 3.81 22.48 4.66
N ASP A 177 2.92 22.92 5.55
CA ASP A 177 3.30 23.22 6.92
C ASP A 177 3.67 21.97 7.71
N PHE A 178 2.99 20.85 7.41
CA PHE A 178 3.27 19.57 8.04
C PHE A 178 4.61 18.98 7.59
N LEU A 179 4.99 19.16 6.32
CA LEU A 179 6.30 18.79 5.79
C LEU A 179 7.42 19.53 6.52
N LEU A 180 7.31 20.83 6.72
CA LEU A 180 8.31 21.63 7.46
C LEU A 180 8.48 21.15 8.90
N ILE A 181 7.42 20.69 9.56
CA ILE A 181 7.49 20.14 10.92
C ILE A 181 8.20 18.79 10.92
N SER A 182 7.94 17.93 9.94
CA SER A 182 8.58 16.61 9.84
C SER A 182 10.09 16.71 9.59
N ASP A 183 10.53 17.70 8.79
CA ASP A 183 11.94 17.95 8.53
C ASP A 183 12.73 18.42 9.77
N ILE A 184 12.07 19.12 10.71
CA ILE A 184 12.71 19.64 11.93
C ILE A 184 12.91 18.54 12.98
N VAL A 185 12.09 17.49 12.93
CA VAL A 185 12.04 16.44 13.96
C VAL A 185 12.76 15.16 13.52
N SER A 186 13.09 15.01 12.23
CA SER A 186 13.88 13.90 11.68
C SER A 186 15.38 14.15 11.85
#